data_aa7293be5621aba07989680d499be43b
#
_entry.id   aa7293be5621aba07989680d499be43b
#
_cell.length_a   1.000
_cell.length_b   1.000
_cell.length_c   1.000
_cell.angle_alpha   90.00
_cell.angle_beta   90.00
_cell.angle_gamma   90.00
#
_symmetry.space_group_name_H-M   'P 1'
#
loop_
_entity.id
_entity.type
_entity.pdbx_description
1 polymer ?
#
loop_
_entity_poly.entity_id
_entity_poly.type
_entity_poly.pdbx_seq_one_letter_code
_entity_poly.pdbx_strand_id
1 'polypeptide(L)'
;ASTCWWLALVAMAIIVVANIWGKGMVKIIPILLGVVGSYLVALIATACGAQLPDANGVMQPLVNFASVSKANLIGLQQFVIAKFDVSAILVMAPIAIAAMMEHIGDVSAISSTTGRNFIEDPGLHRTLVGDGLATALAGMFGGPANTTYGENTGVLALSKVYDPRVVRLAAVYAIILSFSPKFDALVNSIPAAIVGGVSFILYGMISAVGVRNIVENQVDLTKSRNLIIAAVMFVSGLGFSSVGGVTFTVGGAAVTLSGLAIAALCGVILNAVLPGNDYEFDATAGSDAATSGNLQV
;
A
#
# COMPACT_ATOMS: atom_id res chain seq x y z
N ALA A 1 10.26 -0.40 25.04
CA ALA A 1 10.63 -0.11 23.67
C ALA A 1 11.35 1.25 23.65
N SER A 2 12.68 1.22 23.57
CA SER A 2 13.49 2.41 23.44
C SER A 2 13.33 2.93 22.02
N THR A 3 12.68 4.03 21.94
CA THR A 3 12.17 4.58 20.70
C THR A 3 13.17 5.57 20.17
N CYS A 4 13.88 5.23 19.09
CA CYS A 4 14.63 6.20 18.30
C CYS A 4 13.69 7.06 17.46
N TRP A 5 12.72 7.73 18.10
CA TRP A 5 11.77 8.62 17.44
C TRP A 5 12.46 9.67 16.54
N TRP A 6 13.64 10.10 16.93
CA TRP A 6 14.40 11.07 16.14
C TRP A 6 14.78 10.53 14.75
N LEU A 7 15.07 9.21 14.60
CA LEU A 7 15.31 8.62 13.28
C LEU A 7 14.05 8.58 12.41
N ALA A 8 12.89 8.32 13.01
CA ALA A 8 11.61 8.42 12.32
C ALA A 8 11.35 9.87 11.85
N LEU A 9 11.61 10.85 12.71
CA LEU A 9 11.48 12.27 12.35
C LEU A 9 12.45 12.68 11.25
N VAL A 10 13.69 12.21 11.27
CA VAL A 10 14.67 12.45 10.20
C VAL A 10 14.18 11.85 8.89
N ALA A 11 13.68 10.62 8.89
CA ALA A 11 13.14 9.98 7.69
C ALA A 11 11.95 10.79 7.11
N MET A 12 11.00 11.18 7.96
CA MET A 12 9.86 12.01 7.56
C MET A 12 10.30 13.37 7.02
N ALA A 13 11.24 14.03 7.68
CA ALA A 13 11.76 15.33 7.25
C ALA A 13 12.40 15.25 5.86
N ILE A 14 13.23 14.22 5.61
CA ILE A 14 13.85 14.03 4.30
C ILE A 14 12.81 13.81 3.22
N ILE A 15 11.77 12.97 3.48
CA ILE A 15 10.69 12.71 2.52
C ILE A 15 9.94 14.01 2.20
N VAL A 16 9.56 14.78 3.22
CA VAL A 16 8.82 16.04 3.05
C VAL A 16 9.66 17.03 2.25
N VAL A 17 10.92 17.23 2.61
CA VAL A 17 11.83 18.15 1.91
C VAL A 17 12.04 17.70 0.46
N ALA A 18 12.29 16.41 0.22
CA ALA A 18 12.46 15.87 -1.12
C ALA A 18 11.20 16.01 -1.98
N ASN A 19 10.02 15.82 -1.40
CA ASN A 19 8.76 15.93 -2.12
C ASN A 19 8.38 17.38 -2.44
N ILE A 20 8.54 18.32 -1.49
CA ILE A 20 8.09 19.71 -1.65
C ILE A 20 9.12 20.56 -2.41
N TRP A 21 10.38 20.50 -2.02
CA TRP A 21 11.44 21.32 -2.59
C TRP A 21 12.31 20.59 -3.61
N GLY A 22 12.17 19.28 -3.73
CA GLY A 22 12.92 18.47 -4.71
C GLY A 22 12.58 18.87 -6.15
N LYS A 23 13.57 18.76 -7.03
CA LYS A 23 13.43 18.95 -8.47
C LYS A 23 13.91 17.71 -9.21
N GLY A 24 13.32 17.43 -10.38
CA GLY A 24 13.71 16.29 -11.21
C GLY A 24 13.58 14.95 -10.44
N MET A 25 14.62 14.13 -10.48
CA MET A 25 14.66 12.80 -9.85
C MET A 25 14.42 12.82 -8.34
N VAL A 26 14.85 13.85 -7.63
CA VAL A 26 14.67 13.98 -6.17
C VAL A 26 13.18 13.98 -5.79
N LYS A 27 12.35 14.66 -6.59
CA LYS A 27 10.90 14.70 -6.40
C LYS A 27 10.21 13.37 -6.75
N ILE A 28 10.81 12.57 -7.63
CA ILE A 28 10.24 11.31 -8.10
C ILE A 28 10.45 10.18 -7.07
N ILE A 29 11.56 10.20 -6.32
CA ILE A 29 11.94 9.12 -5.40
C ILE A 29 12.07 9.58 -3.93
N PRO A 30 11.13 10.38 -3.38
CA PRO A 30 11.27 10.97 -2.04
C PRO A 30 11.34 9.92 -0.95
N ILE A 31 10.58 8.82 -1.07
CA ILE A 31 10.55 7.73 -0.10
C ILE A 31 11.90 7.01 -0.04
N LEU A 32 12.47 6.69 -1.20
CA LEU A 32 13.79 6.06 -1.27
C LEU A 32 14.86 6.96 -0.66
N LEU A 33 14.81 8.27 -0.94
CA LEU A 33 15.73 9.24 -0.34
C LEU A 33 15.54 9.34 1.17
N GLY A 34 14.30 9.25 1.66
CA GLY A 34 13.98 9.20 3.08
C GLY A 34 14.60 7.98 3.75
N VAL A 35 14.43 6.79 3.18
CA VAL A 35 15.02 5.54 3.69
C VAL A 35 16.55 5.63 3.66
N VAL A 36 17.15 5.89 2.51
CA VAL A 36 18.62 5.90 2.35
C VAL A 36 19.25 7.01 3.17
N GLY A 37 18.68 8.23 3.16
CA GLY A 37 19.22 9.35 3.91
C GLY A 37 19.16 9.13 5.42
N SER A 38 18.03 8.66 5.95
CA SER A 38 17.91 8.35 7.38
C SER A 38 18.75 7.13 7.77
N TYR A 39 18.94 6.16 6.88
CA TYR A 39 19.84 5.03 7.11
C TYR A 39 21.30 5.48 7.21
N LEU A 40 21.76 6.42 6.36
CA LEU A 40 23.08 7.03 6.47
C LEU A 40 23.26 7.77 7.79
N VAL A 41 22.23 8.49 8.25
CA VAL A 41 22.26 9.15 9.57
C VAL A 41 22.35 8.10 10.69
N ALA A 42 21.63 6.99 10.59
CA ALA A 42 21.70 5.89 11.54
C ALA A 42 23.09 5.24 11.57
N LEU A 43 23.75 5.09 10.42
CA LEU A 43 25.13 4.60 10.31
C LEU A 43 26.12 5.54 11.00
N ILE A 44 26.03 6.85 10.76
CA ILE A 44 26.87 7.85 11.43
C ILE A 44 26.64 7.82 12.94
N ALA A 45 25.40 7.77 13.39
CA ALA A 45 25.07 7.66 14.80
C ALA A 45 25.64 6.38 15.43
N THR A 46 25.56 5.24 14.72
CA THR A 46 26.18 3.99 15.16
C THR A 46 27.71 4.11 15.29
N ALA A 47 28.37 4.75 14.33
CA ALA A 47 29.81 5.01 14.38
C ALA A 47 30.20 5.95 15.55
N CYS A 48 29.30 6.86 15.93
CA CYS A 48 29.46 7.71 17.13
C CYS A 48 29.09 7.00 18.44
N GLY A 49 28.83 5.68 18.41
CA GLY A 49 28.55 4.88 19.60
C GLY A 49 27.11 4.85 20.05
N ALA A 50 26.15 5.30 19.22
CA ALA A 50 24.74 5.20 19.54
C ALA A 50 24.28 3.75 19.53
N GLN A 51 23.64 3.33 20.63
CA GLN A 51 23.15 1.98 20.87
C GLN A 51 21.69 2.03 21.33
N LEU A 52 20.97 0.95 21.09
CA LEU A 52 19.62 0.72 21.57
C LEU A 52 19.55 -0.60 22.32
N PRO A 53 18.79 -0.69 23.42
CA PRO A 53 18.47 -1.97 24.03
C PRO A 53 17.53 -2.77 23.11
N ASP A 54 17.86 -4.04 22.91
CA ASP A 54 16.99 -5.00 22.26
C ASP A 54 15.80 -5.42 23.19
N ALA A 55 14.98 -6.36 22.73
CA ALA A 55 13.85 -6.89 23.52
C ALA A 55 14.28 -7.51 24.85
N ASN A 56 15.55 -7.91 24.98
CA ASN A 56 16.15 -8.52 26.18
C ASN A 56 16.95 -7.50 27.04
N GLY A 57 16.93 -6.23 26.65
CA GLY A 57 17.67 -5.17 27.35
C GLY A 57 19.17 -5.11 27.02
N VAL A 58 19.65 -5.90 26.07
CA VAL A 58 21.06 -5.88 25.62
C VAL A 58 21.27 -4.71 24.66
N MET A 59 22.29 -3.89 24.92
CA MET A 59 22.62 -2.75 24.08
C MET A 59 23.19 -3.23 22.74
N GLN A 60 22.50 -2.89 21.66
CA GLN A 60 22.87 -3.22 20.28
C GLN A 60 23.11 -1.94 19.48
N PRO A 61 24.05 -1.94 18.52
CA PRO A 61 24.20 -0.81 17.60
C PRO A 61 22.93 -0.59 16.81
N LEU A 62 22.64 0.67 16.46
CA LEU A 62 21.42 1.04 15.68
C LEU A 62 21.34 0.28 14.35
N VAL A 63 22.48 0.08 13.69
CA VAL A 63 22.62 -0.72 12.48
C VAL A 63 23.58 -1.85 12.74
N ASN A 64 23.14 -3.08 12.50
CA ASN A 64 23.93 -4.28 12.70
C ASN A 64 24.18 -5.01 11.38
N PHE A 65 25.44 -5.06 10.94
CA PHE A 65 25.84 -5.74 9.71
C PHE A 65 26.22 -7.22 9.89
N ALA A 66 26.09 -7.77 11.10
CA ALA A 66 26.48 -9.16 11.35
C ALA A 66 25.73 -10.16 10.46
N SER A 67 24.45 -9.91 10.20
CA SER A 67 23.62 -10.73 9.29
C SER A 67 24.05 -10.52 7.84
N VAL A 68 24.36 -9.30 7.44
CA VAL A 68 24.79 -8.96 6.07
C VAL A 68 26.13 -9.61 5.72
N SER A 69 27.08 -9.62 6.69
CA SER A 69 28.40 -10.23 6.48
C SER A 69 28.35 -11.74 6.36
N LYS A 70 27.39 -12.40 7.02
CA LYS A 70 27.20 -13.85 7.00
C LYS A 70 26.32 -14.33 5.84
N ALA A 71 25.54 -13.45 5.25
CA ALA A 71 24.60 -13.80 4.19
C ALA A 71 25.33 -14.09 2.88
N ASN A 72 24.90 -15.15 2.17
CA ASN A 72 25.38 -15.48 0.84
C ASN A 72 24.87 -14.45 -0.19
N LEU A 73 25.66 -14.25 -1.26
CA LEU A 73 25.26 -13.34 -2.34
C LEU A 73 24.05 -13.89 -3.12
N ILE A 74 24.02 -15.20 -3.34
CA ILE A 74 22.95 -15.92 -4.05
C ILE A 74 22.47 -17.05 -3.14
N GLY A 75 21.14 -17.18 -3.03
CA GLY A 75 20.50 -18.24 -2.27
C GLY A 75 19.11 -18.55 -2.81
N LEU A 76 18.67 -19.77 -2.62
CA LEU A 76 17.29 -20.15 -2.93
C LEU A 76 16.41 -19.81 -1.73
N GLN A 77 15.30 -19.15 -2.01
CA GLN A 77 14.24 -18.92 -1.02
C GLN A 77 13.63 -20.25 -0.59
N GLN A 78 13.26 -20.34 0.67
CA GLN A 78 12.50 -21.47 1.18
C GLN A 78 11.03 -21.27 0.80
N PHE A 79 10.60 -21.94 -0.26
CA PHE A 79 9.20 -21.94 -0.67
C PHE A 79 8.38 -22.81 0.27
N VAL A 80 7.31 -22.26 0.79
CA VAL A 80 6.32 -22.98 1.59
C VAL A 80 5.10 -23.19 0.73
N ILE A 81 4.79 -24.45 0.43
CA ILE A 81 3.61 -24.78 -0.38
C ILE A 81 2.35 -24.54 0.47
N ALA A 82 1.38 -23.85 -0.11
CA ALA A 82 0.12 -23.54 0.55
C ALA A 82 -0.62 -24.85 0.98
N LYS A 83 -1.21 -24.80 2.16
CA LYS A 83 -2.13 -25.82 2.65
C LYS A 83 -3.55 -25.29 2.51
N PHE A 84 -4.44 -26.11 2.00
CA PHE A 84 -5.85 -25.76 1.90
C PHE A 84 -6.47 -25.78 3.30
N ASP A 85 -6.99 -24.63 3.74
CA ASP A 85 -7.66 -24.48 5.04
C ASP A 85 -8.92 -23.63 4.87
N VAL A 86 -10.06 -24.23 5.19
CA VAL A 86 -11.37 -23.58 5.05
C VAL A 86 -11.49 -22.38 5.98
N SER A 87 -10.90 -22.44 7.19
CA SER A 87 -10.93 -21.33 8.14
C SER A 87 -10.19 -20.12 7.57
N ALA A 88 -9.00 -20.34 6.99
CA ALA A 88 -8.23 -19.28 6.35
C ALA A 88 -9.02 -18.64 5.19
N ILE A 89 -9.72 -19.44 4.37
CA ILE A 89 -10.56 -18.94 3.28
C ILE A 89 -11.68 -18.06 3.82
N LEU A 90 -12.39 -18.50 4.87
CA LEU A 90 -13.48 -17.72 5.47
C LEU A 90 -13.01 -16.40 6.09
N VAL A 91 -11.79 -16.35 6.62
CA VAL A 91 -11.18 -15.11 7.12
C VAL A 91 -10.78 -14.17 6.00
N MET A 92 -10.19 -14.69 4.93
CA MET A 92 -9.62 -13.87 3.85
C MET A 92 -10.65 -13.44 2.81
N ALA A 93 -11.72 -14.20 2.58
CA ALA A 93 -12.71 -13.89 1.56
C ALA A 93 -13.39 -12.51 1.74
N PRO A 94 -13.78 -12.06 2.95
CA PRO A 94 -14.29 -10.70 3.14
C PRO A 94 -13.25 -9.60 2.86
N ILE A 95 -11.97 -9.88 3.13
CA ILE A 95 -10.88 -8.93 2.89
C ILE A 95 -10.66 -8.75 1.38
N ALA A 96 -10.89 -9.78 0.57
CA ALA A 96 -10.79 -9.71 -0.88
C ALA A 96 -11.77 -8.68 -1.49
N ILE A 97 -12.94 -8.46 -0.88
CA ILE A 97 -13.88 -7.41 -1.32
C ILE A 97 -13.25 -6.02 -1.16
N ALA A 98 -12.56 -5.77 -0.06
CA ALA A 98 -11.87 -4.50 0.15
C ALA A 98 -10.74 -4.31 -0.88
N ALA A 99 -9.94 -5.33 -1.16
CA ALA A 99 -8.91 -5.29 -2.20
C ALA A 99 -9.49 -5.05 -3.60
N MET A 100 -10.65 -5.66 -3.93
CA MET A 100 -11.34 -5.39 -5.21
C MET A 100 -11.79 -3.93 -5.34
N MET A 101 -12.31 -3.32 -4.27
CA MET A 101 -12.71 -1.92 -4.27
C MET A 101 -11.53 -0.98 -4.41
N GLU A 102 -10.41 -1.28 -3.73
CA GLU A 102 -9.14 -0.57 -3.89
C GLU A 102 -8.64 -0.64 -5.34
N HIS A 103 -8.61 -1.84 -5.92
CA HIS A 103 -8.21 -2.05 -7.32
C HIS A 103 -9.03 -1.22 -8.30
N ILE A 104 -10.35 -1.13 -8.13
CA ILE A 104 -11.22 -0.31 -8.98
C ILE A 104 -10.83 1.17 -8.87
N GLY A 105 -10.58 1.65 -7.66
CA GLY A 105 -10.13 3.02 -7.41
C GLY A 105 -8.78 3.32 -8.08
N ASP A 106 -7.82 2.40 -7.95
CA ASP A 106 -6.48 2.55 -8.53
C ASP A 106 -6.49 2.49 -10.06
N VAL A 107 -7.31 1.61 -10.66
CA VAL A 107 -7.48 1.55 -12.13
C VAL A 107 -8.14 2.83 -12.64
N SER A 108 -9.07 3.41 -11.90
CA SER A 108 -9.66 4.71 -12.23
C SER A 108 -8.61 5.83 -12.17
N ALA A 109 -7.81 5.88 -11.10
CA ALA A 109 -6.76 6.87 -10.92
C ALA A 109 -5.67 6.78 -12.00
N ILE A 110 -5.24 5.57 -12.36
CA ILE A 110 -4.24 5.37 -13.42
C ILE A 110 -4.83 5.70 -14.80
N SER A 111 -6.11 5.45 -15.03
CA SER A 111 -6.81 5.82 -16.26
C SER A 111 -6.79 7.34 -16.45
N SER A 112 -7.14 8.09 -15.42
CA SER A 112 -7.08 9.55 -15.42
C SER A 112 -5.66 10.08 -15.64
N THR A 113 -4.67 9.45 -14.98
CA THR A 113 -3.26 9.86 -15.06
C THR A 113 -2.66 9.65 -16.45
N THR A 114 -3.02 8.55 -17.11
CA THR A 114 -2.45 8.17 -18.43
C THR A 114 -3.27 8.68 -19.61
N GLY A 115 -4.48 9.18 -19.37
CA GLY A 115 -5.42 9.55 -20.43
C GLY A 115 -5.96 8.36 -21.22
N ARG A 116 -6.00 7.16 -20.62
CA ARG A 116 -6.54 5.94 -21.22
C ARG A 116 -7.61 5.34 -20.33
N ASN A 117 -8.70 4.87 -20.90
CA ASN A 117 -9.77 4.23 -20.14
C ASN A 117 -9.49 2.73 -19.93
N PHE A 118 -8.76 2.38 -18.87
CA PHE A 118 -8.48 0.98 -18.53
C PHE A 118 -9.67 0.24 -17.91
N ILE A 119 -10.72 0.96 -17.54
CA ILE A 119 -11.97 0.37 -17.07
C ILE A 119 -12.68 -0.33 -18.23
N GLU A 120 -12.60 0.24 -19.43
CA GLU A 120 -13.19 -0.29 -20.65
C GLU A 120 -12.23 -1.23 -21.40
N ASP A 121 -10.99 -0.82 -21.63
CA ASP A 121 -9.97 -1.60 -22.32
C ASP A 121 -8.64 -1.61 -21.53
N PRO A 122 -8.22 -2.75 -21.01
CA PRO A 122 -8.65 -4.14 -21.22
C PRO A 122 -9.91 -4.57 -20.44
N GLY A 123 -10.45 -3.72 -19.59
CA GLY A 123 -11.63 -3.96 -18.79
C GLY A 123 -11.32 -4.45 -17.38
N LEU A 124 -12.09 -3.98 -16.38
CA LEU A 124 -11.91 -4.32 -14.97
C LEU A 124 -11.92 -5.83 -14.71
N HIS A 125 -12.69 -6.61 -15.45
CA HIS A 125 -12.72 -8.06 -15.29
C HIS A 125 -11.34 -8.70 -15.55
N ARG A 126 -10.57 -8.18 -16.52
CA ARG A 126 -9.23 -8.70 -16.83
C ARG A 126 -8.19 -8.25 -15.82
N THR A 127 -8.27 -6.99 -15.40
CA THR A 127 -7.31 -6.46 -14.41
C THR A 127 -7.51 -7.11 -13.04
N LEU A 128 -8.76 -7.32 -12.60
CA LEU A 128 -9.08 -8.05 -11.38
C LEU A 128 -8.65 -9.52 -11.42
N VAL A 129 -8.85 -10.21 -12.55
CA VAL A 129 -8.36 -11.59 -12.72
C VAL A 129 -6.83 -11.62 -12.67
N GLY A 130 -6.14 -10.64 -13.27
CA GLY A 130 -4.68 -10.55 -13.23
C GLY A 130 -4.15 -10.38 -11.81
N ASP A 131 -4.75 -9.47 -11.04
CA ASP A 131 -4.39 -9.22 -9.64
C ASP A 131 -4.68 -10.43 -8.75
N GLY A 132 -5.86 -11.03 -8.90
CA GLY A 132 -6.25 -12.24 -8.18
C GLY A 132 -5.36 -13.45 -8.49
N LEU A 133 -4.97 -13.66 -9.74
CA LEU A 133 -4.03 -14.72 -10.13
C LEU A 133 -2.63 -14.47 -9.57
N ALA A 134 -2.15 -13.23 -9.57
CA ALA A 134 -0.86 -12.89 -8.97
C ALA A 134 -0.86 -13.18 -7.46
N THR A 135 -1.92 -12.81 -6.75
CA THR A 135 -2.11 -13.13 -5.33
C THR A 135 -2.19 -14.62 -5.08
N ALA A 136 -2.96 -15.37 -5.89
CA ALA A 136 -3.08 -16.82 -5.78
C ALA A 136 -1.72 -17.51 -5.99
N LEU A 137 -0.97 -17.11 -7.01
CA LEU A 137 0.38 -17.64 -7.27
C LEU A 137 1.34 -17.33 -6.12
N ALA A 138 1.35 -16.09 -5.63
CA ALA A 138 2.17 -15.73 -4.47
C ALA A 138 1.83 -16.61 -3.25
N GLY A 139 0.54 -16.77 -2.93
CA GLY A 139 0.07 -17.59 -1.83
C GLY A 139 0.43 -19.06 -1.98
N MET A 140 0.40 -19.62 -3.20
CA MET A 140 0.79 -21.02 -3.46
C MET A 140 2.24 -21.31 -3.06
N PHE A 141 3.12 -20.32 -3.16
CA PHE A 141 4.54 -20.45 -2.83
C PHE A 141 4.91 -19.82 -1.47
N GLY A 142 3.91 -19.49 -0.65
CA GLY A 142 4.11 -18.95 0.70
C GLY A 142 4.40 -17.46 0.75
N GLY A 143 4.14 -16.73 -0.34
CA GLY A 143 4.21 -15.27 -0.37
C GLY A 143 2.96 -14.61 0.25
N PRO A 144 3.06 -13.33 0.63
CA PRO A 144 1.90 -12.55 1.09
C PRO A 144 0.92 -12.29 -0.05
N ALA A 145 -0.31 -11.92 0.31
CA ALA A 145 -1.28 -11.44 -0.66
C ALA A 145 -0.76 -10.16 -1.33
N ASN A 146 -0.90 -10.10 -2.64
CA ASN A 146 -0.57 -8.91 -3.44
C ASN A 146 -1.82 -8.04 -3.61
N THR A 147 -1.61 -6.75 -3.84
CA THR A 147 -2.64 -5.81 -4.26
C THR A 147 -2.02 -4.74 -5.16
N THR A 148 -2.84 -3.95 -5.80
CA THR A 148 -2.40 -2.75 -6.51
C THR A 148 -1.84 -1.72 -5.55
N TYR A 149 -0.84 -0.95 -5.99
CA TYR A 149 -0.20 0.13 -5.23
C TYR A 149 -0.52 1.48 -5.87
N GLY A 150 -1.56 2.14 -5.37
CA GLY A 150 -2.01 3.44 -5.87
C GLY A 150 -0.94 4.54 -5.77
N GLU A 151 -0.02 4.45 -4.81
CA GLU A 151 1.10 5.39 -4.65
C GLU A 151 2.01 5.45 -5.88
N ASN A 152 2.16 4.34 -6.59
CA ASN A 152 2.95 4.28 -7.81
C ASN A 152 2.34 5.11 -8.95
N THR A 153 1.03 5.36 -8.92
CA THR A 153 0.37 6.25 -9.88
C THR A 153 0.90 7.67 -9.76
N GLY A 154 1.21 8.14 -8.54
CA GLY A 154 1.88 9.42 -8.33
C GLY A 154 3.27 9.48 -8.96
N VAL A 155 4.05 8.40 -8.90
CA VAL A 155 5.35 8.30 -9.57
C VAL A 155 5.21 8.32 -11.08
N LEU A 156 4.21 7.62 -11.63
CA LEU A 156 3.90 7.65 -13.07
C LEU A 156 3.53 9.06 -13.54
N ALA A 157 2.71 9.77 -12.78
CA ALA A 157 2.32 11.14 -13.09
C ALA A 157 3.52 12.11 -13.13
N LEU A 158 4.47 11.94 -12.20
CA LEU A 158 5.68 12.77 -12.11
C LEU A 158 6.71 12.42 -13.19
N SER A 159 6.93 11.13 -13.42
CA SER A 159 7.92 10.66 -14.40
C SER A 159 7.43 10.75 -15.84
N LYS A 160 6.11 10.78 -16.05
CA LYS A 160 5.44 10.69 -17.36
C LYS A 160 5.85 9.45 -18.17
N VAL A 161 6.26 8.37 -17.49
CA VAL A 161 6.63 7.10 -18.11
C VAL A 161 5.47 6.14 -17.97
N TYR A 162 4.66 6.01 -19.01
CA TYR A 162 3.42 5.22 -19.02
C TYR A 162 3.55 3.89 -19.76
N ASP A 163 4.76 3.52 -20.20
CA ASP A 163 4.97 2.25 -20.89
C ASP A 163 4.96 1.07 -19.90
N PRO A 164 4.01 0.11 -20.03
CA PRO A 164 3.94 -1.06 -19.17
C PRO A 164 5.20 -1.95 -19.20
N ARG A 165 6.03 -1.82 -20.23
CA ARG A 165 7.30 -2.57 -20.36
C ARG A 165 8.28 -2.18 -19.25
N VAL A 166 8.28 -0.90 -18.84
CA VAL A 166 9.16 -0.42 -17.76
C VAL A 166 8.76 -1.07 -16.43
N VAL A 167 7.46 -1.15 -16.13
CA VAL A 167 6.96 -1.79 -14.92
C VAL A 167 7.25 -3.30 -14.92
N ARG A 168 7.06 -3.96 -16.07
CA ARG A 168 7.41 -5.39 -16.21
C ARG A 168 8.92 -5.65 -16.01
N LEU A 169 9.77 -4.76 -16.54
CA LEU A 169 11.20 -4.87 -16.34
C LEU A 169 11.59 -4.67 -14.87
N ALA A 170 10.95 -3.71 -14.19
CA ALA A 170 11.14 -3.52 -12.75
C ALA A 170 10.76 -4.77 -11.95
N ALA A 171 9.65 -5.44 -12.30
CA ALA A 171 9.24 -6.71 -11.70
C ALA A 171 10.29 -7.82 -11.91
N VAL A 172 10.88 -7.91 -13.09
CA VAL A 172 11.97 -8.88 -13.37
C VAL A 172 13.18 -8.58 -12.49
N TYR A 173 13.58 -7.32 -12.34
CA TYR A 173 14.67 -6.94 -11.42
C TYR A 173 14.35 -7.28 -9.97
N ALA A 174 13.12 -7.06 -9.52
CA ALA A 174 12.69 -7.43 -8.17
C ALA A 174 12.80 -8.96 -7.95
N ILE A 175 12.40 -9.77 -8.93
CA ILE A 175 12.55 -11.23 -8.87
C ILE A 175 14.04 -11.62 -8.79
N ILE A 176 14.91 -11.03 -9.59
CA ILE A 176 16.35 -11.31 -9.54
C ILE A 176 16.93 -10.95 -8.17
N LEU A 177 16.58 -9.78 -7.62
CA LEU A 177 17.05 -9.33 -6.31
C LEU A 177 16.54 -10.21 -5.17
N SER A 178 15.36 -10.83 -5.31
CA SER A 178 14.79 -11.73 -4.31
C SER A 178 15.62 -12.99 -4.07
N PHE A 179 16.46 -13.39 -5.04
CA PHE A 179 17.41 -14.51 -4.88
C PHE A 179 18.71 -14.12 -4.18
N SER A 180 18.81 -12.90 -3.66
CA SER A 180 20.00 -12.46 -2.93
C SER A 180 19.71 -12.34 -1.41
N PRO A 181 20.07 -13.35 -0.58
CA PRO A 181 19.94 -13.25 0.87
C PRO A 181 20.75 -12.09 1.45
N LYS A 182 21.81 -11.67 0.77
CA LYS A 182 22.60 -10.51 1.18
C LYS A 182 21.83 -9.20 1.01
N PHE A 183 21.04 -9.07 -0.07
CA PHE A 183 20.16 -7.93 -0.27
C PHE A 183 19.03 -7.91 0.77
N ASP A 184 18.44 -9.07 1.05
CA ASP A 184 17.43 -9.23 2.10
C ASP A 184 18.01 -8.84 3.48
N ALA A 185 19.17 -9.35 3.84
CA ALA A 185 19.85 -8.99 5.09
C ALA A 185 20.17 -7.48 5.19
N LEU A 186 20.49 -6.83 4.05
CA LEU A 186 20.73 -5.39 4.00
C LEU A 186 19.42 -4.62 4.28
N VAL A 187 18.32 -5.00 3.65
CA VAL A 187 17.00 -4.39 3.89
C VAL A 187 16.57 -4.59 5.35
N ASN A 188 16.77 -5.80 5.89
CA ASN A 188 16.44 -6.12 7.29
C ASN A 188 17.36 -5.44 8.31
N SER A 189 18.51 -4.88 7.89
CA SER A 189 19.37 -4.07 8.75
C SER A 189 18.85 -2.65 8.99
N ILE A 190 17.81 -2.23 8.28
CA ILE A 190 17.20 -0.90 8.44
C ILE A 190 16.49 -0.82 9.79
N PRO A 191 16.83 0.15 10.65
CA PRO A 191 16.16 0.33 11.93
C PRO A 191 14.64 0.47 11.80
N ALA A 192 13.89 -0.23 12.65
CA ALA A 192 12.42 -0.20 12.65
C ALA A 192 11.84 1.22 12.80
N ALA A 193 12.56 2.13 13.47
CA ALA A 193 12.16 3.53 13.60
C ALA A 193 12.10 4.25 12.24
N ILE A 194 13.04 3.96 11.33
CA ILE A 194 13.06 4.52 9.98
C ILE A 194 11.85 4.00 9.20
N VAL A 195 11.63 2.68 9.23
CA VAL A 195 10.47 2.04 8.58
C VAL A 195 9.17 2.65 9.12
N GLY A 196 9.06 2.83 10.44
CA GLY A 196 7.89 3.46 11.07
C GLY A 196 7.66 4.90 10.60
N GLY A 197 8.71 5.72 10.51
CA GLY A 197 8.61 7.10 10.01
C GLY A 197 8.17 7.17 8.54
N VAL A 198 8.72 6.29 7.70
CA VAL A 198 8.34 6.16 6.29
C VAL A 198 6.90 5.69 6.16
N SER A 199 6.51 4.65 6.90
CA SER A 199 5.14 4.12 6.90
C SER A 199 4.11 5.16 7.35
N PHE A 200 4.45 6.02 8.31
CA PHE A 200 3.58 7.10 8.75
C PHE A 200 3.22 8.06 7.61
N ILE A 201 4.22 8.46 6.81
CA ILE A 201 4.00 9.31 5.62
C ILE A 201 3.20 8.54 4.56
N LEU A 202 3.54 7.26 4.30
CA LEU A 202 2.84 6.43 3.32
C LEU A 202 1.35 6.29 3.66
N TYR A 203 1.02 5.93 4.90
CA TYR A 203 -0.38 5.79 5.32
C TYR A 203 -1.14 7.13 5.27
N GLY A 204 -0.45 8.24 5.59
CA GLY A 204 -1.00 9.57 5.42
C GLY A 204 -1.32 9.88 3.95
N MET A 205 -0.42 9.51 3.03
CA MET A 205 -0.65 9.70 1.59
C MET A 205 -1.80 8.82 1.07
N ILE A 206 -1.88 7.55 1.48
CA ILE A 206 -3.00 6.67 1.11
C ILE A 206 -4.33 7.27 1.56
N SER A 207 -4.38 7.76 2.80
CA SER A 207 -5.58 8.43 3.33
C SER A 207 -5.94 9.68 2.52
N ALA A 208 -4.94 10.48 2.14
CA ALA A 208 -5.14 11.66 1.30
C ALA A 208 -5.66 11.31 -0.11
N VAL A 209 -5.17 10.21 -0.71
CA VAL A 209 -5.68 9.69 -1.99
C VAL A 209 -7.14 9.26 -1.86
N GLY A 210 -7.53 8.60 -0.77
CA GLY A 210 -8.93 8.26 -0.49
C GLY A 210 -9.84 9.50 -0.44
N VAL A 211 -9.41 10.55 0.27
CA VAL A 211 -10.13 11.83 0.33
C VAL A 211 -10.19 12.50 -1.05
N ARG A 212 -9.07 12.48 -1.78
CA ARG A 212 -8.99 13.02 -3.13
C ARG A 212 -9.99 12.34 -4.07
N ASN A 213 -10.13 11.01 -4.01
CA ASN A 213 -11.12 10.28 -4.81
C ASN A 213 -12.57 10.74 -4.54
N ILE A 214 -12.91 11.01 -3.28
CA ILE A 214 -14.22 11.56 -2.91
C ILE A 214 -14.44 12.93 -3.57
N VAL A 215 -13.42 13.79 -3.54
CA VAL A 215 -13.49 15.15 -4.11
C VAL A 215 -13.52 15.14 -5.63
N GLU A 216 -12.67 14.35 -6.29
CA GLU A 216 -12.59 14.25 -7.76
C GLU A 216 -13.87 13.66 -8.37
N ASN A 217 -14.49 12.69 -7.69
CA ASN A 217 -15.78 12.13 -8.12
C ASN A 217 -16.98 12.97 -7.66
N GLN A 218 -16.72 14.16 -7.10
CA GLN A 218 -17.77 15.12 -6.67
C GLN A 218 -18.85 14.47 -5.80
N VAL A 219 -18.46 13.57 -4.90
CA VAL A 219 -19.39 12.90 -3.99
C VAL A 219 -20.05 13.93 -3.10
N ASP A 220 -21.35 14.12 -3.29
CA ASP A 220 -22.13 15.07 -2.51
C ASP A 220 -22.42 14.52 -1.10
N LEU A 221 -21.62 14.96 -0.13
CA LEU A 221 -21.78 14.60 1.28
C LEU A 221 -22.88 15.41 1.99
N THR A 222 -23.56 16.35 1.32
CA THR A 222 -24.76 17.00 1.86
C THR A 222 -25.97 16.07 1.80
N LYS A 223 -25.95 15.08 0.89
CA LYS A 223 -26.97 14.03 0.85
C LYS A 223 -26.80 13.11 2.06
N SER A 224 -27.85 13.00 2.87
CA SER A 224 -27.83 12.18 4.12
C SER A 224 -27.39 10.74 3.86
N ARG A 225 -27.77 10.17 2.70
CA ARG A 225 -27.37 8.83 2.29
C ARG A 225 -25.84 8.69 2.21
N ASN A 226 -25.18 9.54 1.46
CA ASN A 226 -23.74 9.50 1.24
C ASN A 226 -22.98 9.79 2.54
N LEU A 227 -23.49 10.74 3.33
CA LEU A 227 -22.93 11.09 4.63
C LEU A 227 -22.98 9.91 5.62
N ILE A 228 -24.12 9.20 5.69
CA ILE A 228 -24.28 8.04 6.57
C ILE A 228 -23.36 6.90 6.15
N ILE A 229 -23.28 6.60 4.84
CA ILE A 229 -22.38 5.55 4.32
C ILE A 229 -20.93 5.87 4.69
N ALA A 230 -20.46 7.09 4.40
CA ALA A 230 -19.10 7.51 4.70
C ALA A 230 -18.83 7.47 6.21
N ALA A 231 -19.74 7.98 7.05
CA ALA A 231 -19.60 7.98 8.49
C ALA A 231 -19.48 6.55 9.07
N VAL A 232 -20.35 5.64 8.62
CA VAL A 232 -20.31 4.24 9.08
C VAL A 232 -19.03 3.55 8.62
N MET A 233 -18.58 3.77 7.39
CA MET A 233 -17.32 3.21 6.88
C MET A 233 -16.11 3.69 7.69
N PHE A 234 -15.99 5.00 7.93
CA PHE A 234 -14.87 5.54 8.70
C PHE A 234 -14.90 5.09 10.16
N VAL A 235 -16.05 5.15 10.82
CA VAL A 235 -16.17 4.76 12.23
C VAL A 235 -15.96 3.26 12.40
N SER A 236 -16.51 2.42 11.53
CA SER A 236 -16.30 0.99 11.62
C SER A 236 -14.85 0.60 11.30
N GLY A 237 -14.24 1.22 10.28
CA GLY A 237 -12.83 0.97 9.93
C GLY A 237 -11.87 1.28 11.07
N LEU A 238 -11.96 2.46 11.65
CA LEU A 238 -11.11 2.89 12.76
C LEU A 238 -11.47 2.21 14.07
N GLY A 239 -12.76 2.12 14.40
CA GLY A 239 -13.25 1.57 15.65
C GLY A 239 -12.91 0.09 15.79
N PHE A 240 -13.24 -0.74 14.80
CA PHE A 240 -12.93 -2.17 14.85
C PHE A 240 -11.44 -2.47 14.70
N SER A 241 -10.68 -1.63 13.99
CA SER A 241 -9.21 -1.78 13.94
C SER A 241 -8.57 -1.56 15.30
N SER A 242 -9.09 -0.63 16.12
CA SER A 242 -8.54 -0.35 17.45
C SER A 242 -8.75 -1.48 18.45
N VAL A 243 -9.79 -2.30 18.27
CA VAL A 243 -10.11 -3.46 19.15
C VAL A 243 -9.66 -4.80 18.55
N GLY A 244 -8.94 -4.80 17.42
CA GLY A 244 -8.44 -6.02 16.77
C GLY A 244 -9.46 -6.74 15.88
N GLY A 245 -10.58 -6.08 15.54
CA GLY A 245 -11.64 -6.65 14.71
C GLY A 245 -12.74 -7.37 15.51
N VAL A 246 -13.61 -8.06 14.78
CA VAL A 246 -14.70 -8.88 15.38
C VAL A 246 -14.40 -10.34 15.13
N THR A 247 -14.25 -11.10 16.20
CA THR A 247 -14.01 -12.56 16.14
C THR A 247 -15.29 -13.32 16.41
N PHE A 248 -15.63 -14.25 15.54
CA PHE A 248 -16.74 -15.19 15.71
C PHE A 248 -16.31 -16.59 15.32
N THR A 249 -17.02 -17.60 15.81
CA THR A 249 -16.66 -18.99 15.58
C THR A 249 -17.60 -19.61 14.54
N VAL A 250 -17.05 -20.12 13.45
CA VAL A 250 -17.80 -20.81 12.40
C VAL A 250 -17.23 -22.23 12.28
N GLY A 251 -18.06 -23.25 12.50
CA GLY A 251 -17.65 -24.64 12.37
C GLY A 251 -16.48 -25.06 13.28
N GLY A 252 -16.30 -24.39 14.44
CA GLY A 252 -15.18 -24.64 15.35
C GLY A 252 -13.90 -23.85 15.05
N ALA A 253 -13.87 -23.09 13.97
CA ALA A 253 -12.78 -22.20 13.63
C ALA A 253 -13.07 -20.74 14.07
N ALA A 254 -12.10 -20.06 14.67
CA ALA A 254 -12.21 -18.64 15.00
C ALA A 254 -11.93 -17.82 13.75
N VAL A 255 -12.93 -17.07 13.28
CA VAL A 255 -12.85 -16.15 12.13
C VAL A 255 -12.83 -14.72 12.66
N THR A 256 -11.79 -13.97 12.35
CA THR A 256 -11.69 -12.54 12.75
C THR A 256 -11.84 -11.64 11.54
N LEU A 257 -12.90 -10.85 11.51
CA LEU A 257 -13.05 -9.77 10.52
C LEU A 257 -12.27 -8.55 10.99
N SER A 258 -11.31 -8.11 10.15
CA SER A 258 -10.57 -6.87 10.40
C SER A 258 -11.48 -5.64 10.26
N GLY A 259 -11.08 -4.52 10.88
CA GLY A 259 -11.81 -3.25 10.74
C GLY A 259 -11.99 -2.83 9.28
N LEU A 260 -11.00 -3.06 8.43
CA LEU A 260 -11.07 -2.79 6.99
C LEU A 260 -12.15 -3.63 6.30
N ALA A 261 -12.20 -4.93 6.57
CA ALA A 261 -13.22 -5.81 5.99
C ALA A 261 -14.62 -5.40 6.44
N ILE A 262 -14.79 -5.05 7.72
CA ILE A 262 -16.07 -4.57 8.26
C ILE A 262 -16.49 -3.27 7.58
N ALA A 263 -15.59 -2.31 7.43
CA ALA A 263 -15.86 -1.03 6.76
C ALA A 263 -16.32 -1.24 5.31
N ALA A 264 -15.60 -2.08 4.56
CA ALA A 264 -15.95 -2.40 3.16
C ALA A 264 -17.33 -3.07 3.06
N LEU A 265 -17.59 -4.08 3.90
CA LEU A 265 -18.89 -4.77 3.93
C LEU A 265 -20.02 -3.82 4.31
N CYS A 266 -19.85 -2.99 5.33
CA CYS A 266 -20.84 -1.99 5.74
C CYS A 266 -21.11 -1.00 4.60
N GLY A 267 -20.08 -0.53 3.91
CA GLY A 267 -20.22 0.38 2.77
C GLY A 267 -21.04 -0.24 1.64
N VAL A 268 -20.70 -1.47 1.23
CA VAL A 268 -21.42 -2.19 0.17
C VAL A 268 -22.87 -2.45 0.56
N ILE A 269 -23.10 -2.95 1.77
CA ILE A 269 -24.45 -3.27 2.26
C ILE A 269 -25.30 -1.99 2.36
N LEU A 270 -24.79 -0.92 2.96
CA LEU A 270 -25.52 0.33 3.08
C LEU A 270 -25.80 0.95 1.72
N ASN A 271 -24.84 0.89 0.81
CA ASN A 271 -25.02 1.38 -0.56
C ASN A 271 -26.11 0.60 -1.31
N ALA A 272 -26.25 -0.69 -1.06
CA ALA A 272 -27.29 -1.53 -1.68
C ALA A 272 -28.68 -1.33 -1.05
N VAL A 273 -28.74 -1.10 0.27
CA VAL A 273 -30.01 -1.06 1.02
C VAL A 273 -30.62 0.35 1.07
N LEU A 274 -29.80 1.40 1.18
CA LEU A 274 -30.30 2.75 1.31
C LEU A 274 -30.88 3.28 0.00
N PRO A 275 -32.09 3.88 0.01
CA PRO A 275 -32.71 4.48 -1.17
C PRO A 275 -31.95 5.72 -1.64
N GLY A 276 -32.20 6.16 -2.88
CA GLY A 276 -31.58 7.38 -3.46
C GLY A 276 -30.25 7.10 -4.14
N ASN A 277 -30.11 5.96 -4.78
CA ASN A 277 -28.97 5.65 -5.64
C ASN A 277 -29.21 6.28 -7.03
N ASP A 278 -28.90 7.57 -7.13
CA ASP A 278 -29.12 8.41 -8.31
C ASP A 278 -27.86 8.48 -9.20
N TYR A 279 -26.84 7.66 -8.94
CA TYR A 279 -25.61 7.66 -9.72
C TYR A 279 -25.84 6.90 -11.03
N GLU A 280 -25.94 7.63 -12.13
CA GLU A 280 -25.89 7.05 -13.46
C GLU A 280 -24.44 6.97 -13.92
N PHE A 281 -24.00 5.76 -14.27
CA PHE A 281 -22.70 5.57 -14.91
C PHE A 281 -22.74 6.17 -16.30
N ASP A 282 -22.27 7.41 -16.44
CA ASP A 282 -22.16 8.03 -17.74
C ASP A 282 -20.94 7.42 -18.46
N ALA A 283 -21.22 6.55 -19.44
CA ALA A 283 -20.18 5.91 -20.26
C ALA A 283 -19.36 6.94 -21.07
N THR A 284 -19.86 8.18 -21.20
CA THR A 284 -19.21 9.26 -21.93
C THR A 284 -18.27 10.10 -21.04
N ALA A 285 -18.42 10.09 -19.73
CA ALA A 285 -17.56 10.88 -18.81
C ALA A 285 -16.07 10.50 -18.89
N GLY A 286 -15.75 9.26 -19.29
CA GLY A 286 -14.38 8.82 -19.54
C GLY A 286 -13.77 9.41 -20.82
N SER A 287 -14.59 9.81 -21.81
CA SER A 287 -14.10 10.41 -23.06
C SER A 287 -13.91 11.91 -22.94
N ASP A 288 -14.70 12.59 -22.12
CA ASP A 288 -14.64 14.06 -21.97
C ASP A 288 -13.51 14.49 -21.01
N ALA A 289 -13.16 13.67 -20.02
CA ALA A 289 -11.99 13.91 -19.19
C ALA A 289 -10.67 13.81 -19.98
N ALA A 290 -10.63 12.98 -21.02
CA ALA A 290 -9.50 12.89 -21.94
C ALA A 290 -9.39 14.09 -22.89
N THR A 291 -10.51 14.79 -23.15
CA THR A 291 -10.56 15.95 -24.06
C THR A 291 -10.38 17.30 -23.34
N SER A 292 -10.66 17.38 -22.05
CA SER A 292 -10.51 18.62 -21.25
C SER A 292 -9.11 18.83 -20.67
N GLY A 293 -8.14 17.96 -21.00
CA GLY A 293 -6.73 18.04 -20.58
C GLY A 293 -5.91 19.18 -21.17
N ASN A 294 -6.53 20.24 -21.70
CA ASN A 294 -5.87 21.52 -21.96
C ASN A 294 -5.93 22.42 -20.72
N LEU A 295 -5.33 22.00 -19.64
CA LEU A 295 -4.92 22.90 -18.58
C LEU A 295 -3.51 23.40 -18.91
N GLN A 296 -3.46 24.60 -19.47
CA GLN A 296 -2.30 25.46 -19.50
C GLN A 296 -1.76 25.64 -18.08
N VAL A 297 -0.54 25.29 -17.85
CA VAL A 297 0.42 26.00 -16.98
C VAL A 297 1.76 25.97 -17.64
#